data_2373be249a9c8de1dbbbe1a1108e5195
#
_entry.id   2373be249a9c8de1dbbbe1a1108e5195
#
_cell.length_a   1.000
_cell.length_b   1.000
_cell.length_c   1.000
_cell.angle_alpha   90.00
_cell.angle_beta   90.00
_cell.angle_gamma   90.00
#
_symmetry.space_group_name_H-M   'P 1'
#
loop_
_entity.id
_entity.type
_entity.pdbx_description
1 polymer ?
#
loop_
_entity_poly.entity_id
_entity_poly.type
_entity_poly.pdbx_seq_one_letter_code
_entity_poly.pdbx_strand_id
1 'polypeptide(L)'
;MNSYSRLEDHYHIQEVNKFSGQGTLVYQQLKGPEDAVFPDFKGLSDKWDTGAEYVSFYPNVLIGAQRDHCFSIVLQPNSNTSTTEHIHLFYAQPDTSEDMRTRNAHLWKTVFEEDIFVVEGMQRGRHLPLFDGGRFSPAMDGPTHNFHDWVAGKIQDHRAAQAQ
;
A
#
# COMPACT_ATOMS: atom_id res chain seq x y z
N MET A 1 14.43 -24.21 1.86
CA MET A 1 14.64 -23.30 0.73
C MET A 1 13.93 -22.00 1.08
N ASN A 2 14.69 -20.95 1.38
CA ASN A 2 14.15 -19.72 1.96
C ASN A 2 13.20 -19.00 0.99
N SER A 3 11.94 -18.85 1.39
CA SER A 3 10.93 -18.06 0.65
C SER A 3 11.30 -16.57 0.51
N TYR A 4 12.21 -16.08 1.34
CA TYR A 4 12.65 -14.67 1.33
C TYR A 4 13.54 -14.30 0.14
N SER A 5 14.36 -15.20 -0.38
CA SER A 5 15.21 -14.92 -1.55
C SER A 5 14.42 -14.77 -2.86
N ARG A 6 13.16 -15.21 -2.92
CA ARG A 6 12.27 -15.02 -4.07
C ARG A 6 11.55 -13.67 -4.08
N LEU A 7 11.44 -13.00 -2.93
CA LEU A 7 10.78 -11.70 -2.84
C LEU A 7 11.64 -10.57 -3.44
N GLU A 8 12.95 -10.56 -3.18
CA GLU A 8 13.86 -9.53 -3.68
C GLU A 8 13.89 -9.44 -5.21
N ASP A 9 13.80 -10.57 -5.92
CA ASP A 9 13.79 -10.62 -7.39
C ASP A 9 12.47 -10.11 -8.02
N HIS A 10 11.42 -9.92 -7.22
CA HIS A 10 10.07 -9.57 -7.68
C HIS A 10 9.63 -8.18 -7.28
N TYR A 11 10.40 -7.47 -6.46
CA TYR A 11 10.10 -6.12 -6.02
C TYR A 11 11.10 -5.11 -6.58
N HIS A 12 10.61 -3.94 -6.90
CA HIS A 12 11.44 -2.75 -7.08
C HIS A 12 10.92 -1.64 -6.17
N ILE A 13 11.84 -0.80 -5.70
CA ILE A 13 11.54 0.28 -4.76
C ILE A 13 11.76 1.60 -5.46
N GLN A 14 10.78 2.50 -5.35
CA GLN A 14 10.87 3.86 -5.83
C GLN A 14 10.75 4.82 -4.66
N GLU A 15 11.73 5.73 -4.54
CA GLU A 15 11.77 6.70 -3.45
C GLU A 15 11.98 8.10 -4.01
N VAL A 16 11.14 9.03 -3.58
CA VAL A 16 11.28 10.46 -3.86
C VAL A 16 10.80 11.27 -2.65
N ASN A 17 11.13 12.56 -2.61
CA ASN A 17 10.88 13.43 -1.44
C ASN A 17 9.44 13.50 -0.91
N LYS A 18 8.42 13.08 -1.67
CA LYS A 18 6.99 13.19 -1.31
C LYS A 18 6.22 11.90 -1.44
N PHE A 19 6.82 10.87 -1.92
CA PHE A 19 6.22 9.54 -2.01
C PHE A 19 7.29 8.46 -2.00
N SER A 20 6.90 7.26 -1.64
CA SER A 20 7.68 6.04 -1.82
C SER A 20 6.76 4.93 -2.28
N GLY A 21 7.32 3.89 -2.84
CA GLY A 21 6.51 2.79 -3.35
C GLY A 21 7.34 1.57 -3.65
N GLN A 22 6.64 0.52 -3.99
CA GLN A 22 7.21 -0.75 -4.42
C GLN A 22 6.35 -1.36 -5.52
N GLY A 23 6.96 -2.16 -6.39
CA GLY A 23 6.27 -2.96 -7.38
C GLY A 23 6.41 -4.43 -7.08
N THR A 24 5.54 -5.24 -7.65
CA THR A 24 5.61 -6.70 -7.65
C THR A 24 5.44 -7.25 -9.06
N LEU A 25 6.05 -8.39 -9.33
CA LEU A 25 5.91 -9.12 -10.60
C LEU A 25 5.09 -10.40 -10.44
N VAL A 26 4.36 -10.54 -9.33
CA VAL A 26 3.60 -11.75 -9.01
C VAL A 26 2.09 -11.53 -8.96
N TYR A 27 1.61 -10.39 -9.45
CA TYR A 27 0.18 -10.13 -9.53
C TYR A 27 -0.52 -11.19 -10.39
N GLN A 28 -1.65 -11.68 -9.90
CA GLN A 28 -2.52 -12.58 -10.64
C GLN A 28 -3.87 -11.91 -10.88
N GLN A 29 -4.28 -11.88 -12.14
CA GLN A 29 -5.56 -11.30 -12.51
C GLN A 29 -6.73 -12.07 -11.86
N LEU A 30 -7.67 -11.35 -11.28
CA LEU A 30 -8.88 -11.92 -10.72
C LEU A 30 -9.77 -12.49 -11.84
N LYS A 31 -10.15 -13.75 -11.72
CA LYS A 31 -11.06 -14.39 -12.66
C LYS A 31 -12.49 -14.37 -12.12
N GLY A 32 -13.42 -14.05 -12.99
CA GLY A 32 -14.86 -14.12 -12.73
C GLY A 32 -15.44 -15.51 -13.01
N PRO A 33 -16.77 -15.65 -12.98
CA PRO A 33 -17.47 -16.84 -13.48
C PRO A 33 -17.11 -17.13 -14.93
N GLU A 34 -17.04 -18.41 -15.29
CA GLU A 34 -16.74 -18.83 -16.66
C GLU A 34 -15.41 -18.31 -17.21
N ASP A 35 -14.40 -18.15 -16.33
CA ASP A 35 -13.09 -17.58 -16.67
C ASP A 35 -13.11 -16.13 -17.18
N ALA A 36 -14.21 -15.40 -17.00
CA ALA A 36 -14.26 -13.98 -17.31
C ALA A 36 -13.22 -13.23 -16.46
N VAL A 37 -12.45 -12.36 -17.10
CA VAL A 37 -11.46 -11.50 -16.44
C VAL A 37 -11.89 -10.06 -16.52
N PHE A 38 -11.36 -9.22 -15.62
CA PHE A 38 -11.57 -7.77 -15.73
C PHE A 38 -10.97 -7.25 -17.03
N PRO A 39 -11.64 -6.31 -17.72
CA PRO A 39 -11.05 -5.59 -18.84
C PRO A 39 -9.82 -4.80 -18.38
N ASP A 40 -8.76 -4.91 -19.16
CA ASP A 40 -7.51 -4.19 -18.90
C ASP A 40 -7.63 -2.70 -19.22
N PHE A 41 -6.80 -1.90 -18.54
CA PHE A 41 -6.53 -0.54 -18.99
C PHE A 41 -5.80 -0.57 -20.33
N LYS A 42 -6.15 0.36 -21.22
CA LYS A 42 -5.57 0.43 -22.56
C LYS A 42 -4.12 0.96 -22.52
N GLY A 43 -3.30 0.44 -23.41
CA GLY A 43 -1.94 0.95 -23.63
C GLY A 43 -0.90 0.49 -22.61
N LEU A 44 -1.21 -0.53 -21.84
CA LEU A 44 -0.24 -1.12 -20.90
C LEU A 44 0.85 -1.89 -21.67
N SER A 45 2.06 -1.87 -21.14
CA SER A 45 3.17 -2.73 -21.60
C SER A 45 3.09 -4.11 -20.94
N ASP A 46 3.82 -5.08 -21.49
CA ASP A 46 3.84 -6.47 -21.03
C ASP A 46 4.27 -6.63 -19.56
N LYS A 47 4.98 -5.65 -19.00
CA LYS A 47 5.33 -5.64 -17.56
C LYS A 47 4.11 -5.73 -16.64
N TRP A 48 2.95 -5.27 -17.10
CA TRP A 48 1.71 -5.29 -16.35
C TRP A 48 0.97 -6.64 -16.39
N ASP A 49 1.45 -7.61 -17.17
CA ASP A 49 0.82 -8.94 -17.22
C ASP A 49 0.85 -9.64 -15.84
N THR A 50 1.92 -9.41 -15.12
CA THR A 50 2.10 -9.90 -13.74
C THR A 50 2.53 -8.81 -12.77
N GLY A 51 2.69 -7.58 -13.25
CA GLY A 51 3.15 -6.44 -12.45
C GLY A 51 2.02 -5.74 -11.71
N ALA A 52 2.33 -5.25 -10.52
CA ALA A 52 1.52 -4.29 -9.76
C ALA A 52 2.43 -3.26 -9.11
N GLU A 53 1.93 -2.05 -8.95
CA GLU A 53 2.66 -0.95 -8.31
C GLU A 53 1.86 -0.46 -7.10
N TYR A 54 2.55 -0.27 -5.98
CA TYR A 54 2.00 0.26 -4.75
C TYR A 54 2.76 1.50 -4.35
N VAL A 55 2.06 2.61 -4.23
CA VAL A 55 2.68 3.93 -3.98
C VAL A 55 1.99 4.61 -2.80
N SER A 56 2.81 5.10 -1.88
CA SER A 56 2.37 5.94 -0.77
C SER A 56 2.67 7.40 -1.08
N PHE A 57 1.65 8.22 -1.23
CA PHE A 57 1.75 9.68 -1.32
C PHE A 57 1.57 10.30 0.06
N TYR A 58 2.59 10.99 0.52
CA TYR A 58 2.58 11.56 1.86
C TYR A 58 1.63 12.76 1.99
N PRO A 59 0.92 12.86 3.10
CA PRO A 59 1.07 12.09 4.33
C PRO A 59 0.24 10.79 4.40
N ASN A 60 -0.82 10.63 3.60
CA ASN A 60 -1.90 9.72 3.97
C ASN A 60 -2.68 9.11 2.80
N VAL A 61 -2.13 9.09 1.58
CA VAL A 61 -2.79 8.46 0.42
C VAL A 61 -1.95 7.29 -0.06
N LEU A 62 -2.57 6.11 -0.13
CA LEU A 62 -1.97 4.91 -0.70
C LEU A 62 -2.68 4.59 -2.02
N ILE A 63 -1.93 4.18 -3.03
CA ILE A 63 -2.46 3.77 -4.33
C ILE A 63 -1.87 2.42 -4.69
N GLY A 64 -2.74 1.49 -5.09
CA GLY A 64 -2.34 0.25 -5.75
C GLY A 64 -2.85 0.25 -7.19
N ALA A 65 -1.96 -0.01 -8.13
CA ALA A 65 -2.28 -0.09 -9.55
C ALA A 65 -1.97 -1.47 -10.11
N GLN A 66 -2.94 -2.08 -10.75
CA GLN A 66 -2.88 -3.35 -11.45
C GLN A 66 -3.30 -3.14 -12.91
N ARG A 67 -3.18 -4.18 -13.74
CA ARG A 67 -3.52 -4.08 -15.17
C ARG A 67 -5.01 -3.81 -15.44
N ASP A 68 -5.89 -4.20 -14.54
CA ASP A 68 -7.35 -4.27 -14.72
C ASP A 68 -8.14 -3.43 -13.72
N HIS A 69 -7.51 -2.99 -12.64
CA HIS A 69 -8.12 -2.11 -11.66
C HIS A 69 -7.06 -1.32 -10.88
N CYS A 70 -7.51 -0.31 -10.19
CA CYS A 70 -6.70 0.41 -9.21
C CYS A 70 -7.48 0.56 -7.92
N PHE A 71 -6.79 0.77 -6.82
CA PHE A 71 -7.42 1.27 -5.60
C PHE A 71 -6.69 2.51 -5.06
N SER A 72 -7.39 3.33 -4.33
CA SER A 72 -6.79 4.32 -3.46
C SER A 72 -7.32 4.17 -2.04
N ILE A 73 -6.45 4.35 -1.06
CA ILE A 73 -6.79 4.40 0.35
C ILE A 73 -6.44 5.80 0.85
N VAL A 74 -7.41 6.48 1.44
CA VAL A 74 -7.17 7.73 2.16
C VAL A 74 -7.24 7.43 3.66
N LEU A 75 -6.11 7.59 4.35
CA LEU A 75 -6.01 7.40 5.79
C LEU A 75 -6.48 8.67 6.50
N GLN A 76 -7.56 8.58 7.24
CA GLN A 76 -8.09 9.68 8.06
C GLN A 76 -7.81 9.41 9.53
N PRO A 77 -6.84 10.09 10.16
CA PRO A 77 -6.61 9.98 11.59
C PRO A 77 -7.80 10.55 12.37
N ASN A 78 -8.39 9.76 13.24
CA ASN A 78 -9.45 10.18 14.16
C ASN A 78 -8.88 10.57 15.53
N SER A 79 -7.80 9.90 15.92
CA SER A 79 -7.05 10.15 17.17
C SER A 79 -5.62 9.60 17.03
N ASN A 80 -4.84 9.65 18.09
CA ASN A 80 -3.51 9.03 18.13
C ASN A 80 -3.54 7.49 18.16
N THR A 81 -4.71 6.89 18.27
CA THR A 81 -4.89 5.43 18.35
C THR A 81 -5.97 4.90 17.39
N SER A 82 -6.56 5.75 16.56
CA SER A 82 -7.63 5.36 15.65
C SER A 82 -7.53 6.08 14.32
N THR A 83 -7.63 5.32 13.25
CA THR A 83 -7.62 5.79 11.87
C THR A 83 -8.77 5.13 11.11
N THR A 84 -9.45 5.89 10.26
CA THR A 84 -10.41 5.36 9.28
C THR A 84 -9.73 5.28 7.92
N GLU A 85 -9.89 4.16 7.24
CA GLU A 85 -9.44 3.95 5.87
C GLU A 85 -10.62 4.11 4.92
N HIS A 86 -10.53 5.09 4.02
CA HIS A 86 -11.49 5.27 2.94
C HIS A 86 -10.92 4.63 1.68
N ILE A 87 -11.52 3.53 1.25
CA ILE A 87 -11.04 2.73 0.12
C ILE A 87 -11.93 2.98 -1.09
N HIS A 88 -11.30 3.33 -2.21
CA HIS A 88 -11.96 3.52 -3.50
C HIS A 88 -11.36 2.57 -4.53
N LEU A 89 -12.22 1.88 -5.27
CA LEU A 89 -11.83 0.97 -6.35
C LEU A 89 -12.20 1.59 -7.70
N PHE A 90 -11.29 1.48 -8.65
CA PHE A 90 -11.42 2.02 -10.00
C PHE A 90 -11.22 0.92 -11.02
N TYR A 91 -12.06 0.87 -12.04
CA TYR A 91 -12.05 -0.14 -13.08
C TYR A 91 -11.81 0.47 -14.46
N ALA A 92 -11.20 -0.29 -15.35
CA ALA A 92 -10.84 0.19 -16.69
C ALA A 92 -12.05 0.50 -17.56
N GLN A 93 -13.21 -0.13 -17.29
CA GLN A 93 -14.43 0.03 -18.08
C GLN A 93 -15.60 0.41 -17.17
N PRO A 94 -16.45 1.37 -17.59
CA PRO A 94 -17.60 1.80 -16.81
C PRO A 94 -18.69 0.72 -16.71
N ASP A 95 -18.73 -0.20 -17.65
CA ASP A 95 -19.68 -1.33 -17.76
C ASP A 95 -19.18 -2.63 -17.12
N THR A 96 -18.06 -2.59 -16.39
CA THR A 96 -17.61 -3.73 -15.55
C THR A 96 -18.78 -4.19 -14.68
N SER A 97 -19.12 -5.48 -14.74
CA SER A 97 -20.31 -6.02 -14.09
C SER A 97 -20.27 -5.83 -12.56
N GLU A 98 -21.45 -5.70 -11.97
CA GLU A 98 -21.56 -5.55 -10.51
C GLU A 98 -21.01 -6.79 -9.76
N ASP A 99 -21.20 -7.99 -10.29
CA ASP A 99 -20.66 -9.20 -9.71
C ASP A 99 -19.12 -9.17 -9.64
N MET A 100 -18.46 -8.77 -10.73
CA MET A 100 -17.01 -8.64 -10.74
C MET A 100 -16.52 -7.56 -9.77
N ARG A 101 -17.18 -6.40 -9.73
CA ARG A 101 -16.86 -5.34 -8.77
C ARG A 101 -16.99 -5.82 -7.32
N THR A 102 -18.07 -6.53 -7.02
CA THR A 102 -18.33 -7.08 -5.68
C THR A 102 -17.26 -8.09 -5.27
N ARG A 103 -16.85 -8.98 -6.18
CA ARG A 103 -15.78 -9.95 -5.92
C ARG A 103 -14.44 -9.25 -5.66
N ASN A 104 -14.11 -8.27 -6.46
CA ASN A 104 -12.88 -7.50 -6.29
C ASN A 104 -12.89 -6.70 -4.97
N ALA A 105 -14.03 -6.06 -4.65
CA ALA A 105 -14.19 -5.37 -3.38
C ALA A 105 -14.07 -6.31 -2.18
N HIS A 106 -14.63 -7.51 -2.27
CA HIS A 106 -14.51 -8.54 -1.23
C HIS A 106 -13.06 -9.01 -1.06
N LEU A 107 -12.34 -9.24 -2.17
CA LEU A 107 -10.93 -9.60 -2.16
C LEU A 107 -10.10 -8.55 -1.41
N TRP A 108 -10.19 -7.30 -1.83
CA TRP A 108 -9.41 -6.22 -1.20
C TRP A 108 -9.81 -5.96 0.25
N LYS A 109 -11.11 -6.06 0.56
CA LYS A 109 -11.57 -5.99 1.94
C LYS A 109 -10.89 -7.06 2.80
N THR A 110 -10.83 -8.30 2.33
CA THR A 110 -10.17 -9.40 3.06
C THR A 110 -8.69 -9.12 3.25
N VAL A 111 -7.98 -8.70 2.19
CA VAL A 111 -6.55 -8.37 2.25
C VAL A 111 -6.27 -7.27 3.28
N PHE A 112 -7.04 -6.20 3.28
CA PHE A 112 -6.82 -5.09 4.23
C PHE A 112 -7.22 -5.47 5.66
N GLU A 113 -8.25 -6.29 5.85
CA GLU A 113 -8.65 -6.76 7.18
C GLU A 113 -7.63 -7.70 7.83
N GLU A 114 -6.88 -8.47 7.03
CA GLU A 114 -5.79 -9.32 7.54
C GLU A 114 -4.69 -8.52 8.25
N ASP A 115 -4.43 -7.30 7.81
CA ASP A 115 -3.39 -6.44 8.36
C ASP A 115 -3.80 -5.76 9.68
N ILE A 116 -5.10 -5.63 9.95
CA ILE A 116 -5.62 -4.95 11.16
C ILE A 116 -5.02 -5.53 12.43
N PHE A 117 -5.00 -6.86 12.54
CA PHE A 117 -4.45 -7.55 13.71
C PHE A 117 -2.98 -7.17 13.97
N VAL A 118 -2.18 -7.09 12.90
CA VAL A 118 -0.75 -6.75 12.98
C VAL A 118 -0.58 -5.28 13.40
N VAL A 119 -1.30 -4.37 12.75
CA VAL A 119 -1.25 -2.92 13.02
C VAL A 119 -1.65 -2.61 14.46
N GLU A 120 -2.75 -3.20 14.94
CA GLU A 120 -3.19 -3.05 16.33
C GLU A 120 -2.19 -3.68 17.32
N GLY A 121 -1.60 -4.82 16.97
CA GLY A 121 -0.55 -5.45 17.75
C GLY A 121 0.68 -4.56 17.88
N MET A 122 1.13 -3.95 16.79
CA MET A 122 2.23 -2.98 16.78
C MET A 122 1.92 -1.77 17.64
N GLN A 123 0.70 -1.23 17.57
CA GLN A 123 0.27 -0.10 18.40
C GLN A 123 0.32 -0.43 19.90
N ARG A 124 -0.16 -1.63 20.29
CA ARG A 124 -0.03 -2.10 21.68
C ARG A 124 1.43 -2.27 22.11
N GLY A 125 2.26 -2.84 21.23
CA GLY A 125 3.69 -3.06 21.48
C GLY A 125 4.47 -1.78 21.75
N ARG A 126 4.12 -0.68 21.08
CA ARG A 126 4.76 0.63 21.27
C ARG A 126 4.57 1.23 22.68
N HIS A 127 3.55 0.80 23.41
CA HIS A 127 3.27 1.25 24.77
C HIS A 127 3.96 0.39 25.86
N LEU A 128 4.70 -0.65 25.47
CA LEU A 128 5.40 -1.48 26.44
C LEU A 128 6.63 -0.77 26.98
N PRO A 129 6.94 -0.90 28.31
CA PRO A 129 8.08 -0.24 28.92
C PRO A 129 9.45 -0.61 28.33
N LEU A 130 9.54 -1.76 27.69
CA LEU A 130 10.77 -2.27 27.08
C LEU A 130 10.88 -1.93 25.59
N PHE A 131 9.94 -1.17 25.04
CA PHE A 131 10.01 -0.77 23.63
C PHE A 131 11.07 0.32 23.45
N ASP A 132 12.14 -0.03 22.78
CA ASP A 132 13.30 0.83 22.52
C ASP A 132 13.32 1.42 21.09
N GLY A 133 12.23 1.28 20.35
CA GLY A 133 12.12 1.60 18.93
C GLY A 133 12.31 0.38 18.04
N GLY A 134 11.98 0.55 16.77
CA GLY A 134 12.20 -0.47 15.74
C GLY A 134 13.56 -0.28 15.05
N ARG A 135 13.96 -1.26 14.26
CA ARG A 135 15.10 -1.18 13.35
C ARG A 135 14.63 -1.45 11.94
N PHE A 136 15.11 -0.65 11.01
CA PHE A 136 14.83 -0.86 9.59
C PHE A 136 15.65 -2.02 9.04
N SER A 137 15.01 -2.82 8.20
CA SER A 137 15.68 -3.79 7.34
C SER A 137 16.32 -3.08 6.15
N PRO A 138 17.62 -3.18 5.93
CA PRO A 138 18.26 -2.54 4.77
C PRO A 138 17.71 -3.01 3.42
N ALA A 139 17.18 -4.23 3.36
CA ALA A 139 16.68 -4.82 2.13
C ALA A 139 15.20 -4.47 1.85
N MET A 140 14.37 -4.25 2.90
CA MET A 140 12.90 -4.20 2.72
C MET A 140 12.28 -2.87 3.13
N ASP A 141 12.90 -2.09 4.02
CA ASP A 141 12.27 -0.96 4.66
C ASP A 141 12.65 0.41 4.06
N GLY A 142 13.24 0.44 2.84
CA GLY A 142 13.58 1.69 2.16
C GLY A 142 12.40 2.67 2.08
N PRO A 143 11.22 2.29 1.55
CA PRO A 143 10.07 3.16 1.48
C PRO A 143 9.57 3.62 2.86
N THR A 144 9.60 2.74 3.85
CA THR A 144 9.23 3.05 5.24
C THR A 144 10.20 4.05 5.85
N HIS A 145 11.50 3.85 5.66
CA HIS A 145 12.54 4.78 6.11
C HIS A 145 12.38 6.17 5.49
N ASN A 146 12.14 6.23 4.18
CA ASN A 146 11.90 7.49 3.47
C ASN A 146 10.69 8.26 4.03
N PHE A 147 9.60 7.56 4.38
CA PHE A 147 8.46 8.18 5.05
C PHE A 147 8.81 8.72 6.44
N HIS A 148 9.58 7.97 7.23
CA HIS A 148 10.03 8.42 8.54
C HIS A 148 10.91 9.66 8.47
N ASP A 149 11.83 9.74 7.50
CA ASP A 149 12.67 10.92 7.27
C ASP A 149 11.82 12.14 6.90
N TRP A 150 10.82 11.94 6.02
CA TRP A 150 9.88 13.00 5.67
C TRP A 150 9.10 13.51 6.90
N VAL A 151 8.59 12.61 7.75
CA VAL A 151 7.88 12.98 8.99
C VAL A 151 8.80 13.72 9.95
N ALA A 152 10.03 13.24 10.15
CA ALA A 152 11.00 13.87 11.02
C ALA A 152 11.33 15.31 10.57
N GLY A 153 11.51 15.50 9.26
CA GLY A 153 11.69 16.82 8.66
C GLY A 153 10.52 17.76 8.93
N LYS A 154 9.27 17.29 8.76
CA LYS A 154 8.07 18.09 9.04
C LYS A 154 7.95 18.49 10.51
N ILE A 155 8.32 17.61 11.42
CA ILE A 155 8.34 17.93 12.86
C ILE A 155 9.40 18.99 13.17
N GLN A 156 10.59 18.90 12.57
CA GLN A 156 11.66 19.90 12.75
C GLN A 156 11.24 21.29 12.22
N ASP A 157 10.67 21.33 11.00
CA ASP A 157 10.15 22.56 10.39
C ASP A 157 9.11 23.23 11.31
N HIS A 158 8.18 22.44 11.83
CA HIS A 158 7.13 22.96 12.71
C HIS A 158 7.70 23.53 14.03
N ARG A 159 8.65 22.83 14.64
CA ARG A 159 9.31 23.31 15.88
C ARG A 159 10.11 24.60 15.65
N ALA A 160 10.80 24.69 14.52
CA ALA A 160 11.54 25.89 14.16
C ALA A 160 10.61 27.10 13.94
N ALA A 161 9.44 26.89 13.32
CA ALA A 161 8.44 27.95 13.14
C ALA A 161 7.79 28.42 14.45
N GLN A 162 7.71 27.58 15.48
CA GLN A 162 7.19 27.97 16.81
C GLN A 162 8.21 28.69 17.69
N ALA A 163 9.50 28.63 17.35
CA ALA A 163 10.59 29.26 18.11
C ALA A 163 10.90 30.70 17.64
N GLN A 164 10.25 31.17 16.60
CA GLN A 164 10.32 32.55 16.06
C GLN A 164 9.18 33.41 16.59
#